data_26fc4d6c3b805febcc9d506bd2f59264
#
_entry.id   26fc4d6c3b805febcc9d506bd2f59264
#
_cell.length_a   1.000
_cell.length_b   1.000
_cell.length_c   1.000
_cell.angle_alpha   90.00
_cell.angle_beta   90.00
_cell.angle_gamma   90.00
#
_symmetry.space_group_name_H-M   'P 1'
#
loop_
_entity.id
_entity.type
_entity.pdbx_description
1 polymer ?
#
loop_
_entity_poly.entity_id
_entity_poly.type
_entity_poly.pdbx_seq_one_letter_code
_entity_poly.pdbx_strand_id
1 'polypeptide(L)'
;MAFGMVSLEKRLSNNIKNYSLDQLFQINELSDYMEAAAHVSGLSFLLVHRHGEKAVSVGNFIGFKPDVVNEPGHKIKVYGRTIGHLYVKEEEVCTKEAEDFVNAIVTQLTRQAENTYQSIETSMYADELERRLEKEQYQVKHGEKKDALTGLLNSTYFDSRIT
;
A
#
# COMPACT_ATOMS: atom_id res chain seq x y z
N MET A 1 -11.30 -6.24 -21.03
CA MET A 1 -10.96 -4.89 -21.42
C MET A 1 -9.88 -4.85 -22.46
N ALA A 2 -10.18 -4.23 -23.51
CA ALA A 2 -9.21 -4.01 -24.55
C ALA A 2 -8.06 -3.17 -24.01
N PHE A 3 -7.12 -2.83 -24.81
CA PHE A 3 -6.02 -1.93 -24.49
C PHE A 3 -4.91 -2.57 -23.65
N GLY A 4 -5.00 -3.84 -23.34
CA GLY A 4 -3.92 -4.53 -22.64
C GLY A 4 -3.77 -4.21 -21.17
N MET A 5 -4.71 -3.48 -20.56
CA MET A 5 -4.67 -3.24 -19.13
C MET A 5 -5.18 -4.45 -18.38
N VAL A 6 -4.50 -4.82 -17.30
CA VAL A 6 -5.01 -5.85 -16.40
C VAL A 6 -6.13 -5.26 -15.55
N SER A 7 -6.98 -6.11 -15.00
CA SER A 7 -8.03 -5.66 -14.10
C SER A 7 -7.43 -5.13 -12.80
N LEU A 8 -8.21 -4.33 -12.09
CA LEU A 8 -7.77 -3.80 -10.80
C LEU A 8 -7.48 -4.94 -9.82
N GLU A 9 -8.33 -5.96 -9.80
CA GLU A 9 -8.12 -7.10 -8.92
C GLU A 9 -6.79 -7.79 -9.18
N LYS A 10 -6.47 -8.00 -10.45
CA LYS A 10 -5.22 -8.65 -10.82
C LYS A 10 -4.02 -7.77 -10.47
N ARG A 11 -4.18 -6.47 -10.68
CA ARG A 11 -3.15 -5.50 -10.31
C ARG A 11 -2.88 -5.54 -8.82
N LEU A 12 -3.94 -5.59 -8.00
CA LEU A 12 -3.80 -5.67 -6.54
C LEU A 12 -3.09 -6.95 -6.11
N SER A 13 -3.41 -8.06 -6.76
CA SER A 13 -2.76 -9.34 -6.45
C SER A 13 -1.29 -9.37 -6.84
N ASN A 14 -0.95 -8.70 -7.94
CA ASN A 14 0.40 -8.78 -8.49
C ASN A 14 1.37 -7.76 -7.91
N ASN A 15 0.89 -6.55 -7.65
CA ASN A 15 1.79 -5.45 -7.29
C ASN A 15 2.19 -5.44 -5.82
N ILE A 16 1.50 -6.20 -4.98
CA ILE A 16 1.81 -6.22 -3.55
C ILE A 16 3.26 -6.63 -3.28
N LYS A 17 3.84 -7.44 -4.14
CA LYS A 17 5.23 -7.88 -3.98
C LYS A 17 6.23 -6.74 -4.04
N ASN A 18 5.82 -5.59 -4.57
CA ASN A 18 6.68 -4.42 -4.69
C ASN A 18 6.58 -3.49 -3.50
N TYR A 19 5.77 -3.83 -2.51
CA TYR A 19 5.52 -2.97 -1.36
C TYR A 19 6.19 -3.52 -0.12
N SER A 20 6.63 -2.62 0.74
CA SER A 20 7.20 -2.96 2.04
C SER A 20 6.41 -2.24 3.12
N LEU A 21 6.71 -2.57 4.37
CA LEU A 21 5.99 -2.03 5.52
C LEU A 21 6.07 -0.50 5.57
N ASP A 22 7.25 0.05 5.28
CA ASP A 22 7.47 1.49 5.36
C ASP A 22 6.82 2.26 4.20
N GLN A 23 6.38 1.57 3.17
CA GLN A 23 5.61 2.19 2.08
C GLN A 23 4.11 2.24 2.41
N LEU A 24 3.64 1.35 3.27
CA LEU A 24 2.25 1.26 3.63
C LEU A 24 1.93 1.97 4.95
N PHE A 25 2.95 2.29 5.74
CA PHE A 25 2.81 3.00 6.99
C PHE A 25 3.80 4.14 7.05
N GLN A 26 3.39 5.23 7.70
CA GLN A 26 4.34 6.24 8.12
C GLN A 26 4.94 5.78 9.43
N ILE A 27 6.23 5.52 9.46
CA ILE A 27 6.87 4.87 10.60
C ILE A 27 6.71 5.69 11.89
N ASN A 28 6.77 7.02 11.79
CA ASN A 28 6.58 7.87 12.96
C ASN A 28 5.18 7.71 13.56
N GLU A 29 4.15 7.69 12.71
CA GLU A 29 2.78 7.50 13.18
C GLU A 29 2.57 6.10 13.71
N LEU A 30 3.17 5.12 13.06
CA LEU A 30 3.09 3.73 13.51
C LEU A 30 3.77 3.56 14.86
N SER A 31 4.91 4.21 15.05
CA SER A 31 5.61 4.18 16.34
C SER A 31 4.76 4.79 17.44
N ASP A 32 4.13 5.95 17.19
CA ASP A 32 3.24 6.58 18.16
C ASP A 32 2.07 5.69 18.51
N TYR A 33 1.48 5.05 17.53
CA TYR A 33 0.36 4.13 17.74
C TYR A 33 0.80 2.94 18.60
N MET A 34 1.95 2.35 18.29
CA MET A 34 2.44 1.20 19.04
C MET A 34 2.82 1.58 20.47
N GLU A 35 3.38 2.77 20.67
CA GLU A 35 3.68 3.27 22.01
C GLU A 35 2.39 3.44 22.83
N ALA A 36 1.36 4.02 22.22
CA ALA A 36 0.08 4.18 22.88
C ALA A 36 -0.53 2.83 23.24
N ALA A 37 -0.47 1.88 22.33
CA ALA A 37 -0.98 0.53 22.56
C ALA A 37 -0.23 -0.16 23.69
N ALA A 38 1.08 0.00 23.73
CA ALA A 38 1.90 -0.56 24.80
C ALA A 38 1.56 0.07 26.16
N HIS A 39 1.35 1.37 26.16
CA HIS A 39 1.02 2.09 27.39
C HIS A 39 -0.32 1.63 27.97
N VAL A 40 -1.33 1.49 27.09
CA VAL A 40 -2.67 1.09 27.51
C VAL A 40 -2.70 -0.35 28.02
N SER A 41 -1.97 -1.25 27.36
CA SER A 41 -2.03 -2.68 27.62
C SER A 41 -0.98 -3.17 28.61
N GLY A 42 0.11 -2.42 28.78
CA GLY A 42 1.25 -2.89 29.54
C GLY A 42 2.10 -3.92 28.82
N LEU A 43 1.85 -4.12 27.54
CA LEU A 43 2.59 -5.09 26.74
C LEU A 43 3.73 -4.43 25.97
N SER A 44 4.72 -5.23 25.58
CA SER A 44 5.82 -4.77 24.75
C SER A 44 5.61 -5.30 23.34
N PHE A 45 5.96 -4.48 22.33
CA PHE A 45 5.74 -4.82 20.94
C PHE A 45 7.01 -4.60 20.13
N LEU A 46 7.28 -5.52 19.21
CA LEU A 46 8.34 -5.37 18.23
C LEU A 46 7.76 -5.66 16.86
N LEU A 47 7.78 -4.66 15.99
CA LEU A 47 7.29 -4.80 14.63
C LEU A 47 8.50 -4.83 13.70
N VAL A 48 8.57 -5.84 12.85
CA VAL A 48 9.68 -6.02 11.93
C VAL A 48 9.17 -6.13 10.51
N HIS A 49 10.03 -5.82 9.55
CA HIS A 49 9.76 -6.02 8.14
C HIS A 49 9.75 -7.53 7.84
N ARG A 50 9.31 -7.90 6.66
CA ARG A 50 9.15 -9.31 6.33
C ARG A 50 10.44 -10.12 6.39
N HIS A 51 11.59 -9.46 6.27
CA HIS A 51 12.89 -10.14 6.37
C HIS A 51 13.52 -10.02 7.75
N GLY A 52 12.81 -9.42 8.70
CA GLY A 52 13.28 -9.38 10.07
C GLY A 52 13.92 -8.08 10.54
N GLU A 53 14.03 -7.08 9.65
CA GLU A 53 14.58 -5.79 10.06
C GLU A 53 13.58 -5.08 10.97
N LYS A 54 14.08 -4.47 12.04
CA LYS A 54 13.23 -3.81 13.01
C LYS A 54 12.64 -2.53 12.43
N ALA A 55 11.32 -2.37 12.55
CA ALA A 55 10.63 -1.16 12.14
C ALA A 55 10.26 -0.31 13.35
N VAL A 56 9.61 -0.93 14.35
CA VAL A 56 9.19 -0.26 15.58
C VAL A 56 9.48 -1.18 16.74
N SER A 57 10.08 -0.64 17.81
CA SER A 57 10.34 -1.41 19.02
C SER A 57 9.86 -0.60 20.21
N VAL A 58 8.94 -1.17 20.98
CA VAL A 58 8.43 -0.56 22.21
C VAL A 58 8.59 -1.58 23.31
N GLY A 59 9.36 -1.23 24.34
CA GLY A 59 9.70 -2.13 25.41
C GLY A 59 11.10 -2.70 25.21
N ASN A 60 11.44 -3.68 26.03
CA ASN A 60 12.80 -4.22 26.08
C ASN A 60 12.90 -5.52 25.30
N PHE A 61 13.49 -5.44 24.11
CA PHE A 61 13.79 -6.61 23.28
C PHE A 61 15.29 -6.78 23.09
N ILE A 62 16.08 -6.33 24.06
CA ILE A 62 17.55 -6.47 23.99
C ILE A 62 17.91 -7.96 23.89
N GLY A 63 18.74 -8.28 22.91
CA GLY A 63 19.17 -9.66 22.70
C GLY A 63 18.19 -10.50 21.92
N PHE A 64 16.99 -10.01 21.64
CA PHE A 64 16.02 -10.73 20.86
C PHE A 64 16.36 -10.61 19.37
N LYS A 65 16.42 -11.74 18.68
CA LYS A 65 16.65 -11.78 17.23
C LYS A 65 15.44 -12.40 16.56
N PRO A 66 14.72 -11.63 15.74
CA PRO A 66 13.55 -12.18 15.05
C PRO A 66 13.95 -13.28 14.09
N ASP A 67 13.28 -14.42 14.17
CA ASP A 67 13.44 -15.50 13.21
C ASP A 67 12.13 -15.64 12.46
N VAL A 68 12.01 -14.87 11.38
CA VAL A 68 10.75 -14.78 10.64
C VAL A 68 10.41 -16.06 9.88
N VAL A 69 11.36 -16.97 9.76
CA VAL A 69 11.14 -18.23 9.07
C VAL A 69 10.59 -19.29 10.03
N ASN A 70 11.25 -19.48 11.18
CA ASN A 70 10.87 -20.53 12.12
C ASN A 70 9.88 -20.05 13.18
N GLU A 71 9.99 -18.78 13.57
CA GLU A 71 9.12 -18.20 14.59
C GLU A 71 8.58 -16.86 14.09
N PRO A 72 7.60 -16.91 13.18
CA PRO A 72 7.15 -15.70 12.50
C PRO A 72 6.33 -14.74 13.35
N GLY A 73 5.93 -15.14 14.56
CA GLY A 73 5.06 -14.33 15.39
C GLY A 73 3.72 -14.10 14.73
N HIS A 74 3.21 -12.88 14.85
CA HIS A 74 1.93 -12.51 14.22
C HIS A 74 2.22 -11.87 12.87
N LYS A 75 1.83 -12.57 11.81
CA LYS A 75 2.08 -12.09 10.45
C LYS A 75 1.08 -11.01 10.07
N ILE A 76 1.59 -9.95 9.43
CA ILE A 76 0.75 -8.93 8.85
C ILE A 76 0.74 -9.17 7.35
N LYS A 77 -0.42 -9.58 6.83
CA LYS A 77 -0.56 -9.98 5.43
C LYS A 77 -1.46 -9.01 4.68
N VAL A 78 -1.05 -8.68 3.47
CA VAL A 78 -1.86 -7.86 2.55
C VAL A 78 -1.96 -8.65 1.24
N TYR A 79 -3.18 -8.97 0.86
CA TYR A 79 -3.45 -9.76 -0.35
C TYR A 79 -2.62 -11.05 -0.39
N GLY A 80 -2.58 -11.72 0.76
CA GLY A 80 -1.90 -13.01 0.88
C GLY A 80 -0.39 -12.93 1.03
N ARG A 81 0.20 -11.75 0.96
CA ARG A 81 1.65 -11.59 1.11
C ARG A 81 1.99 -11.01 2.47
N THR A 82 2.91 -11.64 3.16
CA THR A 82 3.37 -11.16 4.45
C THR A 82 4.27 -9.94 4.23
N ILE A 83 3.92 -8.82 4.84
CA ILE A 83 4.70 -7.60 4.75
C ILE A 83 5.48 -7.29 6.02
N GLY A 84 5.08 -7.91 7.14
CA GLY A 84 5.75 -7.68 8.39
C GLY A 84 5.32 -8.69 9.42
N HIS A 85 5.98 -8.64 10.58
CA HIS A 85 5.70 -9.55 11.70
C HIS A 85 5.65 -8.74 12.98
N LEU A 86 4.66 -9.01 13.82
CA LEU A 86 4.55 -8.40 15.12
C LEU A 86 4.92 -9.43 16.19
N TYR A 87 5.89 -9.08 17.02
CA TYR A 87 6.31 -9.92 18.13
C TYR A 87 5.90 -9.28 19.44
N VAL A 88 5.50 -10.13 20.38
CA VAL A 88 5.19 -9.71 21.73
C VAL A 88 5.97 -10.60 22.69
N LYS A 89 6.10 -10.19 23.93
CA LYS A 89 6.72 -11.03 24.96
C LYS A 89 5.66 -11.95 25.51
N GLU A 90 5.87 -13.25 25.34
CA GLU A 90 4.89 -14.24 25.77
C GLU A 90 4.62 -14.17 27.28
N GLU A 91 5.64 -13.86 28.06
CA GLU A 91 5.48 -13.74 29.49
C GLU A 91 4.56 -12.60 29.91
N GLU A 92 4.32 -11.63 29.04
CA GLU A 92 3.41 -10.52 29.30
C GLU A 92 1.99 -10.82 28.86
N VAL A 93 1.79 -11.80 27.98
CA VAL A 93 0.48 -12.16 27.45
C VAL A 93 -0.06 -13.32 28.29
N CYS A 94 -0.52 -13.00 29.52
CA CYS A 94 -0.93 -14.01 30.49
C CYS A 94 -2.43 -14.18 30.58
N THR A 95 -3.21 -13.28 30.01
CA THR A 95 -4.66 -13.29 30.13
C THR A 95 -5.28 -13.34 28.76
N LYS A 96 -6.55 -13.74 28.70
CA LYS A 96 -7.29 -13.73 27.45
C LYS A 96 -7.47 -12.32 26.92
N GLU A 97 -7.66 -11.36 27.81
CA GLU A 97 -7.78 -9.95 27.40
C GLU A 97 -6.51 -9.47 26.73
N ALA A 98 -5.34 -9.83 27.25
CA ALA A 98 -4.07 -9.46 26.63
C ALA A 98 -3.93 -10.11 25.24
N GLU A 99 -4.29 -11.38 25.13
CA GLU A 99 -4.25 -12.08 23.87
C GLU A 99 -5.21 -11.44 22.86
N ASP A 100 -6.42 -11.14 23.29
CA ASP A 100 -7.42 -10.50 22.43
C ASP A 100 -6.94 -9.12 21.98
N PHE A 101 -6.26 -8.38 22.88
CA PHE A 101 -5.72 -7.07 22.54
C PHE A 101 -4.65 -7.18 21.46
N VAL A 102 -3.74 -8.15 21.59
CA VAL A 102 -2.71 -8.39 20.58
C VAL A 102 -3.35 -8.71 19.24
N ASN A 103 -4.35 -9.59 19.24
CA ASN A 103 -5.05 -9.95 18.00
C ASN A 103 -5.76 -8.76 17.38
N ALA A 104 -6.32 -7.87 18.21
CA ALA A 104 -6.96 -6.65 17.73
C ALA A 104 -5.95 -5.72 17.07
N ILE A 105 -4.75 -5.59 17.65
CA ILE A 105 -3.68 -4.78 17.08
C ILE A 105 -3.27 -5.33 15.73
N VAL A 106 -3.06 -6.64 15.64
CA VAL A 106 -2.68 -7.30 14.38
C VAL A 106 -3.75 -7.05 13.31
N THR A 107 -5.01 -7.22 13.69
CA THR A 107 -6.14 -7.01 12.76
C THR A 107 -6.17 -5.56 12.28
N GLN A 108 -5.98 -4.62 13.20
CA GLN A 108 -6.00 -3.20 12.86
C GLN A 108 -4.87 -2.83 11.92
N LEU A 109 -3.66 -3.31 12.20
CA LEU A 109 -2.51 -3.05 11.34
C LEU A 109 -2.71 -3.65 9.95
N THR A 110 -3.22 -4.87 9.90
CA THR A 110 -3.49 -5.54 8.64
C THR A 110 -4.51 -4.74 7.81
N ARG A 111 -5.58 -4.30 8.46
CA ARG A 111 -6.64 -3.56 7.77
C ARG A 111 -6.14 -2.22 7.28
N GLN A 112 -5.36 -1.52 8.08
CA GLN A 112 -4.80 -0.24 7.69
C GLN A 112 -3.84 -0.40 6.51
N ALA A 113 -3.01 -1.43 6.54
CA ALA A 113 -2.09 -1.71 5.45
C ALA A 113 -2.85 -2.00 4.16
N GLU A 114 -3.90 -2.81 4.24
CA GLU A 114 -4.71 -3.13 3.07
C GLU A 114 -5.39 -1.90 2.50
N ASN A 115 -5.94 -1.07 3.37
CA ASN A 115 -6.61 0.16 2.93
C ASN A 115 -5.65 1.10 2.24
N THR A 116 -4.46 1.28 2.78
CA THR A 116 -3.44 2.14 2.19
C THR A 116 -3.01 1.60 0.83
N TYR A 117 -2.77 0.29 0.76
CA TYR A 117 -2.37 -0.35 -0.48
C TYR A 117 -3.44 -0.20 -1.55
N GLN A 118 -4.70 -0.50 -1.21
CA GLN A 118 -5.81 -0.35 -2.15
C GLN A 118 -5.95 1.08 -2.64
N SER A 119 -5.81 2.03 -1.73
CA SER A 119 -5.94 3.45 -2.08
C SER A 119 -4.88 3.87 -3.08
N ILE A 120 -3.62 3.48 -2.83
CA ILE A 120 -2.51 3.82 -3.72
C ILE A 120 -2.71 3.18 -5.09
N GLU A 121 -2.99 1.88 -5.12
CA GLU A 121 -3.11 1.16 -6.39
C GLU A 121 -4.34 1.58 -7.17
N THR A 122 -5.44 1.84 -6.49
CA THR A 122 -6.66 2.30 -7.15
C THR A 122 -6.45 3.68 -7.78
N SER A 123 -5.76 4.56 -7.07
CA SER A 123 -5.45 5.89 -7.57
C SER A 123 -4.55 5.82 -8.82
N MET A 124 -3.53 4.98 -8.77
CA MET A 124 -2.63 4.79 -9.90
C MET A 124 -3.36 4.16 -11.09
N TYR A 125 -4.25 3.23 -10.81
CA TYR A 125 -5.04 2.58 -11.85
C TYR A 125 -5.96 3.59 -12.55
N ALA A 126 -6.61 4.44 -11.77
CA ALA A 126 -7.49 5.48 -12.31
C ALA A 126 -6.71 6.47 -13.17
N ASP A 127 -5.53 6.90 -12.71
CA ASP A 127 -4.67 7.80 -13.46
C ASP A 127 -4.23 7.18 -14.78
N GLU A 128 -3.86 5.92 -14.75
CA GLU A 128 -3.43 5.21 -15.95
C GLU A 128 -4.57 5.06 -16.94
N LEU A 129 -5.76 4.74 -16.44
CA LEU A 129 -6.94 4.61 -17.28
C LEU A 129 -7.28 5.95 -17.93
N GLU A 130 -7.22 7.02 -17.18
CA GLU A 130 -7.49 8.35 -17.69
C GLU A 130 -6.52 8.73 -18.79
N ARG A 131 -5.23 8.45 -18.60
CA ARG A 131 -4.22 8.74 -19.62
C ARG A 131 -4.48 7.95 -20.90
N ARG A 132 -4.93 6.71 -20.80
CA ARG A 132 -5.25 5.90 -21.96
C ARG A 132 -6.45 6.47 -22.72
N LEU A 133 -7.45 6.92 -22.01
CA LEU A 133 -8.62 7.53 -22.64
C LEU A 133 -8.25 8.82 -23.34
N GLU A 134 -7.44 9.66 -22.73
CA GLU A 134 -6.97 10.90 -23.36
C GLU A 134 -6.19 10.61 -24.64
N LYS A 135 -5.35 9.60 -24.61
CA LYS A 135 -4.56 9.22 -25.76
C LYS A 135 -5.44 8.76 -26.92
N GLU A 136 -6.47 7.98 -26.64
CA GLU A 136 -7.40 7.53 -27.66
C GLU A 136 -8.16 8.69 -28.27
N GLN A 137 -8.64 9.59 -27.45
CA GLN A 137 -9.36 10.78 -27.91
C GLN A 137 -8.48 11.63 -28.81
N TYR A 138 -7.24 11.80 -28.43
CA TYR A 138 -6.29 12.57 -29.21
C TYR A 138 -6.11 11.96 -30.61
N GLN A 139 -5.94 10.67 -30.67
CA GLN A 139 -5.74 9.97 -31.95
C GLN A 139 -6.96 10.09 -32.87
N VAL A 140 -8.15 9.99 -32.31
CA VAL A 140 -9.38 10.13 -33.09
C VAL A 140 -9.49 11.53 -33.66
N LYS A 141 -9.23 12.55 -32.87
CA LYS A 141 -9.30 13.92 -33.34
C LYS A 141 -8.31 14.18 -34.48
N HIS A 142 -7.11 13.65 -34.36
CA HIS A 142 -6.10 13.82 -35.40
C HIS A 142 -6.47 13.10 -36.70
N GLY A 143 -7.10 11.95 -36.57
CA GLY A 143 -7.58 11.22 -37.72
C GLY A 143 -8.63 12.01 -38.49
N GLU A 144 -9.54 12.61 -37.78
CA GLU A 144 -10.59 13.44 -38.40
C GLU A 144 -10.04 14.67 -39.08
N LYS A 145 -9.05 15.29 -38.46
CA LYS A 145 -8.48 16.51 -38.99
C LYS A 145 -7.67 16.31 -40.28
N LYS A 146 -7.27 15.15 -40.55
CA LYS A 146 -6.51 14.86 -41.78
C LYS A 146 -7.23 15.33 -43.01
N ASP A 147 -8.50 15.27 -43.05
CA ASP A 147 -9.30 15.60 -44.19
C ASP A 147 -9.53 17.08 -44.36
N ALA A 148 -9.39 17.78 -43.43
CA ALA A 148 -9.62 19.21 -43.49
C ALA A 148 -8.49 19.93 -44.15
N LEU A 149 -8.33 20.47 -44.44
CA LEU A 149 -7.70 21.32 -44.41
C LEU A 149 -7.29 22.14 -44.42
N THR A 150 -7.22 22.25 -44.54
CA THR A 150 -6.85 22.83 -44.02
C THR A 150 -6.70 23.51 -43.48
N GLY A 151 -6.86 23.91 -43.94
CA GLY A 151 -6.85 24.63 -42.91
C GLY A 151 -6.78 24.96 -42.23
N LEU A 152 -6.87 25.40 -42.70
CA LEU A 152 -6.85 25.99 -41.50
C LEU A 152 -6.48 26.06 -40.80
N LEU A 153 -6.41 26.45 -41.15
CA LEU A 153 -6.11 26.74 -39.89
C LEU A 153 -5.75 26.76 -39.28
N ASN A 154 -5.68 27.07 -40.19
CA ASN A 154 -5.37 27.26 -39.10
C ASN A 154 -5.21 27.28 -38.48
N SER A 155 -5.64 27.27 -38.99
CA SER A 155 -5.56 27.61 -38.00
C SER A 155 -5.34 27.66 -37.45
N THR A 156 -5.90 27.68 -37.88
CA THR A 156 -5.78 28.09 -37.05
C THR A 156 -5.44 28.08 -36.57
N TYR A 157 -6.00 28.19 -37.01
CA TYR A 157 -5.73 28.54 -36.42
C TYR A 157 -5.32 28.45 -36.08
N PHE A 158 -5.86 28.37 -36.04
CA PHE A 158 -5.68 28.68 -35.55
C PHE A 158 -5.39 28.56 -35.25
N ASP A 159 -5.90 28.68 -35.74
CA ASP A 159 -5.77 28.96 -35.20
C ASP A 159 -5.54 28.81 -34.85
N SER A 160 -5.91 29.02 -35.33
CA SER A 160 -5.79 29.34 -34.59
C SER A 160 -5.45 29.24 -34.36
N ARG A 161 -5.81 28.93 -34.38
CA ARG A 161 -5.54 29.17 -33.85
C ARG A 161 -5.14 29.19 -33.55
N ILE A 162 -5.64 29.18 -34.21
CA ILE A 162 -5.30 29.51 -33.62
C ILE A 162 -4.98 29.57 -33.39
N THR A 163 -5.52 29.54 -33.77
CA THR A 163 -5.30 29.85 -33.17
C THR A 163 -4.96 29.92 -33.09
#